data_d0fd6951fe5ce6ef12d47148a0e06b8a
#
_entry.id   d0fd6951fe5ce6ef12d47148a0e06b8a
#
_cell.length_a   1.000
_cell.length_b   1.000
_cell.length_c   1.000
_cell.angle_alpha   90.00
_cell.angle_beta   90.00
_cell.angle_gamma   90.00
#
_symmetry.space_group_name_H-M   'P 1'
#
loop_
_entity.id
_entity.type
_entity.pdbx_description
1 polymer ?
#
loop_
_entity_poly.entity_id
_entity_poly.type
_entity_poly.pdbx_seq_one_letter_code
_entity_poly.pdbx_strand_id
1 'polypeptide(L)'
;MIMEMGNLYYILSLVILFAIPTILYFLLRKRSEKTIKITLLTLAVGNFLLHFLKIFHPSYWAELEYSLIRMSIENICALSTIALPFAMLSKNKTFKGYLHLISLLGGIMAVILTTEPKGHPIYEFNSIRYYVCHYILFAVPVLSVALKEFKPDFRSSIWMPLFFFGGQTIILLNELFLVAVGLVEHTTETFLSGDFRNAAFVFGPNTEFKHLVDSVSFLIPDIFTKNIFGIEGVGDFYWPVIWLLVPVVLFFPLFYFLITLPFTYSDVKEFVVNIKKK
;
A
#
# COMPACT_ATOMS: atom_id res chain seq x y z
N MET A 1 -25.84 7.88 -9.94
CA MET A 1 -24.52 7.63 -10.58
C MET A 1 -23.73 6.72 -9.64
N ILE A 2 -23.77 5.42 -9.91
CA ILE A 2 -23.16 4.38 -9.05
C ILE A 2 -21.87 3.91 -9.69
N MET A 3 -20.84 3.65 -8.87
CA MET A 3 -19.56 3.11 -9.32
C MET A 3 -19.65 1.60 -9.51
N GLU A 4 -19.39 1.13 -10.73
CA GLU A 4 -19.33 -0.28 -11.07
C GLU A 4 -18.16 -0.54 -12.02
N MET A 5 -17.49 -1.68 -11.88
CA MET A 5 -16.36 -2.04 -12.73
C MET A 5 -16.79 -2.06 -14.21
N GLY A 6 -16.01 -1.40 -15.06
CA GLY A 6 -16.25 -1.32 -16.50
C GLY A 6 -17.26 -0.26 -16.96
N ASN A 7 -17.97 0.42 -16.05
CA ASN A 7 -18.84 1.52 -16.43
C ASN A 7 -18.07 2.82 -16.75
N LEU A 8 -18.77 3.83 -17.25
CA LEU A 8 -18.15 5.12 -17.61
C LEU A 8 -17.38 5.75 -16.46
N TYR A 9 -17.91 5.69 -15.23
CA TYR A 9 -17.28 6.31 -14.05
C TYR A 9 -16.00 5.60 -13.67
N TYR A 10 -15.98 4.27 -13.78
CA TYR A 10 -14.77 3.46 -13.59
C TYR A 10 -13.69 3.84 -14.62
N ILE A 11 -14.06 3.92 -15.91
CA ILE A 11 -13.13 4.32 -16.98
C ILE A 11 -12.61 5.73 -16.74
N LEU A 12 -13.48 6.68 -16.35
CA LEU A 12 -13.08 8.04 -16.00
C LEU A 12 -12.12 8.07 -14.80
N SER A 13 -12.33 7.23 -13.77
CA SER A 13 -11.42 7.16 -12.62
C SER A 13 -10.02 6.70 -13.02
N LEU A 14 -9.90 5.74 -13.95
CA LEU A 14 -8.63 5.32 -14.52
C LEU A 14 -7.96 6.42 -15.36
N VAL A 15 -8.73 7.13 -16.17
CA VAL A 15 -8.21 8.27 -16.94
C VAL A 15 -7.69 9.36 -16.00
N ILE A 16 -8.42 9.70 -14.95
CA ILE A 16 -8.04 10.70 -13.97
C ILE A 16 -6.76 10.29 -13.22
N LEU A 17 -6.60 9.00 -12.88
CA LEU A 17 -5.41 8.46 -12.22
C LEU A 17 -4.13 8.84 -12.97
N PHE A 18 -4.12 8.74 -14.30
CA PHE A 18 -2.96 9.09 -15.13
C PHE A 18 -2.94 10.56 -15.55
N ALA A 19 -4.08 11.20 -15.69
CA ALA A 19 -4.17 12.61 -16.08
C ALA A 19 -3.60 13.54 -14.99
N ILE A 20 -3.91 13.29 -13.71
CA ILE A 20 -3.43 14.11 -12.59
C ILE A 20 -1.91 14.22 -12.57
N PRO A 21 -1.11 13.14 -12.48
CA PRO A 21 0.34 13.27 -12.46
C PRO A 21 0.89 13.83 -13.77
N THR A 22 0.25 13.55 -14.91
CA THR A 22 0.67 14.12 -16.20
C THR A 22 0.53 15.66 -16.21
N ILE A 23 -0.62 16.17 -15.79
CA ILE A 23 -0.86 17.62 -15.71
C ILE A 23 0.12 18.26 -14.71
N LEU A 24 0.25 17.68 -13.52
CA LEU A 24 1.17 18.18 -12.48
C LEU A 24 2.63 18.15 -12.97
N TYR A 25 3.04 17.13 -13.71
CA TYR A 25 4.38 17.09 -14.31
C TYR A 25 4.63 18.30 -15.21
N PHE A 26 3.71 18.61 -16.14
CA PHE A 26 3.88 19.76 -17.04
C PHE A 26 3.89 21.10 -16.31
N LEU A 27 3.12 21.24 -15.23
CA LEU A 27 3.08 22.44 -14.40
C LEU A 27 4.37 22.61 -13.57
N LEU A 28 4.97 21.51 -13.11
CA LEU A 28 6.09 21.52 -12.17
C LEU A 28 7.46 21.38 -12.84
N ARG A 29 7.61 20.76 -14.02
CA ARG A 29 8.89 20.41 -14.65
C ARG A 29 9.87 21.58 -14.86
N LYS A 30 9.35 22.81 -14.88
CA LYS A 30 10.18 24.04 -15.04
C LYS A 30 10.31 24.81 -13.71
N ARG A 31 9.81 24.30 -12.60
CA ARG A 31 9.89 24.93 -11.29
C ARG A 31 11.18 24.55 -10.57
N SER A 32 11.54 25.35 -9.55
CA SER A 32 12.70 25.03 -8.72
C SER A 32 12.52 23.73 -7.96
N GLU A 33 13.62 23.03 -7.63
CA GLU A 33 13.61 21.81 -6.82
C GLU A 33 12.87 22.03 -5.49
N LYS A 34 13.07 23.19 -4.86
CA LYS A 34 12.37 23.57 -3.64
C LYS A 34 10.85 23.61 -3.84
N THR A 35 10.37 24.21 -4.94
CA THR A 35 8.94 24.26 -5.26
C THR A 35 8.37 22.87 -5.49
N ILE A 36 9.08 22.05 -6.27
CA ILE A 36 8.68 20.65 -6.53
C ILE A 36 8.53 19.89 -5.21
N LYS A 37 9.59 19.91 -4.38
CA LYS A 37 9.58 19.21 -3.09
C LYS A 37 8.47 19.68 -2.16
N ILE A 38 8.25 21.00 -2.04
CA ILE A 38 7.17 21.56 -1.22
C ILE A 38 5.81 21.11 -1.75
N THR A 39 5.58 21.16 -3.06
CA THR A 39 4.28 20.76 -3.64
C THR A 39 3.99 19.28 -3.38
N LEU A 40 4.96 18.39 -3.62
CA LEU A 40 4.78 16.96 -3.38
C LEU A 40 4.58 16.64 -1.90
N LEU A 41 5.33 17.30 -1.02
CA LEU A 41 5.16 17.17 0.43
C LEU A 41 3.78 17.69 0.87
N THR A 42 3.30 18.80 0.32
CA THR A 42 1.96 19.35 0.62
C THR A 42 0.86 18.36 0.22
N LEU A 43 0.98 17.69 -0.95
CA LEU A 43 0.05 16.64 -1.35
C LEU A 43 0.07 15.47 -0.38
N ALA A 44 1.26 15.00 0.01
CA ALA A 44 1.40 13.90 0.97
C ALA A 44 0.85 14.25 2.36
N VAL A 45 1.13 15.47 2.85
CA VAL A 45 0.57 15.96 4.14
C VAL A 45 -0.94 16.16 4.04
N GLY A 46 -1.45 16.69 2.93
CA GLY A 46 -2.89 16.82 2.69
C GLY A 46 -3.60 15.47 2.75
N ASN A 47 -3.00 14.44 2.15
CA ASN A 47 -3.53 13.07 2.21
C ASN A 47 -3.50 12.51 3.64
N PHE A 48 -2.40 12.70 4.36
CA PHE A 48 -2.26 12.35 5.77
C PHE A 48 -3.36 13.02 6.62
N LEU A 49 -3.56 14.32 6.47
CA LEU A 49 -4.59 15.05 7.20
C LEU A 49 -6.00 14.54 6.84
N LEU A 50 -6.28 14.31 5.56
CA LEU A 50 -7.57 13.78 5.12
C LEU A 50 -7.86 12.40 5.70
N HIS A 51 -6.84 11.57 5.91
CA HIS A 51 -6.99 10.25 6.56
C HIS A 51 -7.55 10.37 7.97
N PHE A 52 -7.12 11.36 8.76
CA PHE A 52 -7.59 11.56 10.13
C PHE A 52 -8.83 12.47 10.19
N LEU A 53 -8.88 13.52 9.39
CA LEU A 53 -10.00 14.49 9.44
C LEU A 53 -11.31 13.94 8.90
N LYS A 54 -11.29 12.79 8.22
CA LYS A 54 -12.53 12.16 7.71
C LYS A 54 -13.58 11.89 8.79
N ILE A 55 -13.16 11.65 10.05
CA ILE A 55 -14.09 11.39 11.16
C ILE A 55 -14.99 12.59 11.50
N PHE A 56 -14.59 13.80 11.12
CA PHE A 56 -15.41 14.99 11.33
C PHE A 56 -16.55 15.12 10.32
N HIS A 57 -16.56 14.26 9.28
CA HIS A 57 -17.66 14.25 8.33
C HIS A 57 -18.86 13.46 8.87
N PRO A 58 -20.11 13.96 8.72
CA PRO A 58 -21.32 13.33 9.30
C PRO A 58 -21.51 11.85 8.94
N SER A 59 -21.03 11.40 7.78
CA SER A 59 -21.12 9.99 7.39
C SER A 59 -20.35 9.03 8.31
N TYR A 60 -19.45 9.55 9.16
CA TYR A 60 -18.68 8.78 10.12
C TYR A 60 -19.23 8.87 11.55
N TRP A 61 -20.23 9.73 11.81
CA TRP A 61 -20.74 9.92 13.19
C TRP A 61 -21.71 8.83 13.62
N ALA A 62 -22.40 8.20 12.68
CA ALA A 62 -23.39 7.16 12.99
C ALA A 62 -22.76 5.92 13.65
N GLU A 63 -21.49 5.63 13.31
CA GLU A 63 -20.75 4.47 13.81
C GLU A 63 -19.32 4.90 14.23
N LEU A 64 -19.22 5.55 15.39
CA LEU A 64 -17.95 6.12 15.85
C LEU A 64 -16.85 5.07 16.00
N GLU A 65 -17.17 3.88 16.53
CA GLU A 65 -16.20 2.77 16.66
C GLU A 65 -15.63 2.36 15.30
N TYR A 66 -16.51 2.18 14.30
CA TYR A 66 -16.09 1.91 12.93
C TYR A 66 -15.20 3.01 12.37
N SER A 67 -15.51 4.27 12.66
CA SER A 67 -14.72 5.42 12.21
C SER A 67 -13.32 5.44 12.83
N LEU A 68 -13.20 5.11 14.12
CA LEU A 68 -11.91 4.99 14.81
C LEU A 68 -11.06 3.87 14.22
N ILE A 69 -11.68 2.72 13.94
CA ILE A 69 -11.02 1.61 13.26
C ILE A 69 -10.47 2.06 11.90
N ARG A 70 -11.29 2.73 11.10
CA ARG A 70 -10.91 3.25 9.77
C ARG A 70 -9.83 4.32 9.79
N MET A 71 -9.61 5.00 10.91
CA MET A 71 -8.48 5.93 11.11
C MET A 71 -7.17 5.23 11.44
N SER A 72 -7.22 3.99 11.87
CA SER A 72 -6.06 3.20 12.23
C SER A 72 -5.28 2.70 11.01
N ILE A 73 -4.18 2.00 11.25
CA ILE A 73 -3.33 1.43 10.19
C ILE A 73 -3.85 0.03 9.82
N GLU A 74 -5.06 -0.05 9.30
CA GLU A 74 -5.72 -1.33 8.99
C GLU A 74 -5.21 -2.02 7.71
N ASN A 75 -4.52 -1.29 6.83
CA ASN A 75 -4.02 -1.82 5.56
C ASN A 75 -2.80 -1.05 5.03
N ILE A 76 -2.20 -1.56 3.96
CA ILE A 76 -1.02 -0.96 3.31
C ILE A 76 -1.29 0.45 2.79
N CYS A 77 -2.51 0.76 2.32
CA CYS A 77 -2.85 2.10 1.84
C CYS A 77 -2.90 3.10 3.00
N ALA A 78 -3.48 2.71 4.15
CA ALA A 78 -3.47 3.52 5.37
C ALA A 78 -2.03 3.74 5.88
N LEU A 79 -1.23 2.67 5.95
CA LEU A 79 0.19 2.76 6.29
C LEU A 79 0.94 3.71 5.35
N SER A 80 0.73 3.56 4.04
CA SER A 80 1.36 4.43 3.03
C SER A 80 0.93 5.88 3.18
N THR A 81 -0.36 6.13 3.39
CA THR A 81 -0.90 7.49 3.57
C THR A 81 -0.28 8.18 4.79
N ILE A 82 -0.13 7.44 5.90
CA ILE A 82 0.46 7.98 7.13
C ILE A 82 1.98 8.16 7.00
N ALA A 83 2.68 7.20 6.38
CA ALA A 83 4.13 7.18 6.34
C ALA A 83 4.73 8.02 5.20
N LEU A 84 3.99 8.31 4.12
CA LEU A 84 4.52 8.99 2.93
C LEU A 84 5.11 10.38 3.22
N PRO A 85 4.49 11.27 4.04
CA PRO A 85 5.09 12.57 4.38
C PRO A 85 6.46 12.41 5.06
N PHE A 86 6.59 11.43 5.96
CA PHE A 86 7.85 11.14 6.66
C PHE A 86 8.91 10.57 5.70
N ALA A 87 8.49 9.74 4.74
CA ALA A 87 9.38 9.25 3.70
C ALA A 87 9.91 10.38 2.82
N MET A 88 9.05 11.33 2.44
CA MET A 88 9.44 12.51 1.66
C MET A 88 10.52 13.34 2.37
N LEU A 89 10.51 13.40 3.70
CA LEU A 89 11.48 14.10 4.53
C LEU A 89 12.71 13.25 4.87
N SER A 90 12.63 11.94 4.72
CA SER A 90 13.69 11.01 5.09
C SER A 90 14.93 11.14 4.20
N LYS A 91 16.10 11.00 4.81
CA LYS A 91 17.39 10.84 4.10
C LYS A 91 17.68 9.38 3.73
N ASN A 92 16.94 8.43 4.31
CA ASN A 92 17.10 7.01 4.02
C ASN A 92 16.45 6.67 2.66
N LYS A 93 17.30 6.46 1.65
CA LYS A 93 16.85 6.17 0.27
C LYS A 93 16.06 4.86 0.17
N THR A 94 16.42 3.86 0.96
CA THR A 94 15.75 2.55 0.95
C THR A 94 14.33 2.67 1.51
N PHE A 95 14.17 3.33 2.66
CA PHE A 95 12.85 3.60 3.24
C PHE A 95 11.98 4.44 2.30
N LYS A 96 12.56 5.51 1.73
CA LYS A 96 11.87 6.34 0.73
C LYS A 96 11.46 5.51 -0.49
N GLY A 97 12.37 4.69 -1.02
CA GLY A 97 12.11 3.79 -2.16
C GLY A 97 11.00 2.78 -1.87
N TYR A 98 11.01 2.16 -0.71
CA TYR A 98 9.96 1.25 -0.27
C TYR A 98 8.59 1.94 -0.23
N LEU A 99 8.48 3.08 0.46
CA LEU A 99 7.21 3.79 0.57
C LEU A 99 6.72 4.34 -0.77
N HIS A 100 7.62 4.76 -1.66
CA HIS A 100 7.24 5.13 -3.03
C HIS A 100 6.66 3.92 -3.79
N LEU A 101 7.28 2.74 -3.66
CA LEU A 101 6.80 1.53 -4.32
C LEU A 101 5.41 1.12 -3.82
N ILE A 102 5.23 0.99 -2.50
CA ILE A 102 3.94 0.52 -1.95
C ILE A 102 2.83 1.55 -2.12
N SER A 103 3.14 2.86 -2.08
CA SER A 103 2.18 3.92 -2.37
C SER A 103 1.74 3.88 -3.84
N LEU A 104 2.69 3.71 -4.77
CA LEU A 104 2.43 3.54 -6.19
C LEU A 104 1.50 2.35 -6.44
N LEU A 105 1.84 1.19 -5.89
CA LEU A 105 1.07 -0.04 -6.06
C LEU A 105 -0.30 0.07 -5.38
N GLY A 106 -0.35 0.55 -4.15
CA GLY A 106 -1.61 0.77 -3.43
C GLY A 106 -2.52 1.74 -4.16
N GLY A 107 -1.95 2.85 -4.68
CA GLY A 107 -2.71 3.84 -5.44
C GLY A 107 -3.33 3.28 -6.73
N ILE A 108 -2.53 2.58 -7.55
CA ILE A 108 -3.02 2.01 -8.81
C ILE A 108 -3.98 0.83 -8.60
N MET A 109 -3.64 -0.10 -7.70
CA MET A 109 -4.46 -1.28 -7.44
C MET A 109 -5.81 -0.93 -6.83
N ALA A 110 -5.86 0.03 -5.91
CA ALA A 110 -7.11 0.51 -5.34
C ALA A 110 -8.06 1.07 -6.41
N VAL A 111 -7.55 1.86 -7.37
CA VAL A 111 -8.39 2.41 -8.44
C VAL A 111 -8.79 1.34 -9.45
N ILE A 112 -7.93 0.36 -9.76
CA ILE A 112 -8.26 -0.75 -10.65
C ILE A 112 -9.31 -1.66 -10.02
N LEU A 113 -9.15 -2.04 -8.76
CA LEU A 113 -10.06 -2.98 -8.09
C LEU A 113 -11.33 -2.30 -7.56
N THR A 114 -11.28 -1.00 -7.28
CA THR A 114 -12.44 -0.16 -6.86
C THR A 114 -13.28 -0.81 -5.76
N THR A 115 -12.64 -1.42 -4.76
CA THR A 115 -13.33 -2.26 -3.75
C THR A 115 -14.28 -1.47 -2.86
N GLU A 116 -13.83 -0.33 -2.30
CA GLU A 116 -14.61 0.48 -1.35
C GLU A 116 -15.74 1.29 -2.04
N PRO A 117 -15.53 1.98 -3.21
CA PRO A 117 -16.60 2.75 -3.88
C PRO A 117 -17.56 1.90 -4.71
N LYS A 118 -17.28 0.60 -4.95
CA LYS A 118 -18.13 -0.27 -5.77
C LYS A 118 -19.54 -0.36 -5.17
N GLY A 119 -20.55 -0.09 -6.00
CA GLY A 119 -21.95 -0.09 -5.58
C GLY A 119 -22.41 1.20 -4.90
N HIS A 120 -21.52 2.17 -4.67
CA HIS A 120 -21.81 3.45 -4.04
C HIS A 120 -21.89 4.60 -5.03
N PRO A 121 -22.65 5.68 -4.71
CA PRO A 121 -22.66 6.88 -5.52
C PRO A 121 -21.29 7.55 -5.56
N ILE A 122 -20.90 7.99 -6.78
CA ILE A 122 -19.59 8.64 -7.00
C ILE A 122 -19.44 9.99 -6.29
N TYR A 123 -20.57 10.64 -5.96
CA TYR A 123 -20.60 11.94 -5.28
C TYR A 123 -20.63 11.84 -3.75
N GLU A 124 -20.70 10.63 -3.20
CA GLU A 124 -20.58 10.44 -1.76
C GLU A 124 -19.18 10.80 -1.27
N PHE A 125 -19.11 11.39 -0.08
CA PHE A 125 -17.84 11.80 0.51
C PHE A 125 -16.83 10.66 0.56
N ASN A 126 -17.24 9.45 0.93
CA ASN A 126 -16.36 8.29 1.02
C ASN A 126 -15.77 7.90 -0.33
N SER A 127 -16.59 7.91 -1.41
CA SER A 127 -16.13 7.64 -2.77
C SER A 127 -15.12 8.70 -3.24
N ILE A 128 -15.44 9.99 -3.05
CA ILE A 128 -14.54 11.10 -3.42
C ILE A 128 -13.24 11.00 -2.65
N ARG A 129 -13.29 10.85 -1.33
CA ARG A 129 -12.13 10.70 -0.46
C ARG A 129 -11.25 9.52 -0.89
N TYR A 130 -11.87 8.38 -1.16
CA TYR A 130 -11.17 7.18 -1.61
C TYR A 130 -10.33 7.48 -2.86
N TYR A 131 -10.94 8.04 -3.90
CA TYR A 131 -10.21 8.35 -5.13
C TYR A 131 -9.14 9.43 -4.92
N VAL A 132 -9.45 10.50 -4.21
CA VAL A 132 -8.47 11.56 -3.92
C VAL A 132 -7.25 10.99 -3.20
N CYS A 133 -7.45 10.17 -2.16
CA CYS A 133 -6.35 9.55 -1.42
C CYS A 133 -5.48 8.68 -2.34
N HIS A 134 -6.10 7.82 -3.16
CA HIS A 134 -5.37 6.89 -4.00
C HIS A 134 -4.71 7.56 -5.21
N TYR A 135 -5.31 8.63 -5.75
CA TYR A 135 -4.65 9.46 -6.77
C TYR A 135 -3.40 10.14 -6.22
N ILE A 136 -3.41 10.62 -4.97
CA ILE A 136 -2.23 11.21 -4.32
C ILE A 136 -1.17 10.14 -4.05
N LEU A 137 -1.56 8.94 -3.55
CA LEU A 137 -0.66 7.82 -3.33
C LEU A 137 0.03 7.37 -4.62
N PHE A 138 -0.63 7.48 -5.76
CA PHE A 138 -0.05 7.20 -7.07
C PHE A 138 0.80 8.37 -7.59
N ALA A 139 0.26 9.60 -7.56
CA ALA A 139 0.88 10.76 -8.21
C ALA A 139 2.19 11.19 -7.52
N VAL A 140 2.27 11.17 -6.17
CA VAL A 140 3.47 11.62 -5.45
C VAL A 140 4.71 10.79 -5.79
N PRO A 141 4.69 9.44 -5.74
CA PRO A 141 5.83 8.63 -6.17
C PRO A 141 6.22 8.83 -7.63
N VAL A 142 5.24 8.84 -8.54
CA VAL A 142 5.47 9.04 -9.98
C VAL A 142 6.16 10.38 -10.23
N LEU A 143 5.64 11.45 -9.66
CA LEU A 143 6.19 12.80 -9.81
C LEU A 143 7.55 12.96 -9.14
N SER A 144 7.77 12.35 -7.98
CA SER A 144 9.06 12.38 -7.29
C SER A 144 10.19 11.85 -8.18
N VAL A 145 9.94 10.77 -8.92
CA VAL A 145 10.93 10.20 -9.84
C VAL A 145 10.99 10.99 -11.15
N ALA A 146 9.84 11.32 -11.75
CA ALA A 146 9.79 12.02 -13.04
C ALA A 146 10.39 13.44 -12.98
N LEU A 147 10.23 14.14 -11.86
CA LEU A 147 10.78 15.47 -11.61
C LEU A 147 12.17 15.45 -10.96
N LYS A 148 12.77 14.25 -10.80
CA LYS A 148 14.11 14.04 -10.23
C LYS A 148 14.26 14.49 -8.75
N GLU A 149 13.16 14.61 -8.00
CA GLU A 149 13.19 14.84 -6.56
C GLU A 149 13.74 13.62 -5.84
N PHE A 150 13.44 12.43 -6.35
CA PHE A 150 13.95 11.16 -5.85
C PHE A 150 14.52 10.31 -6.99
N LYS A 151 15.76 9.84 -6.82
CA LYS A 151 16.36 8.82 -7.69
C LYS A 151 16.34 7.48 -6.97
N PRO A 152 15.60 6.46 -7.46
CA PRO A 152 15.64 5.12 -6.90
C PRO A 152 17.06 4.56 -6.90
N ASP A 153 17.36 3.65 -5.98
CA ASP A 153 18.61 2.89 -5.96
C ASP A 153 18.28 1.40 -6.09
N PHE A 154 18.76 0.77 -7.17
CA PHE A 154 18.51 -0.65 -7.42
C PHE A 154 19.08 -1.56 -6.30
N ARG A 155 20.12 -1.12 -5.59
CA ARG A 155 20.71 -1.85 -4.46
C ARG A 155 19.78 -1.95 -3.27
N SER A 156 18.81 -1.04 -3.20
CA SER A 156 17.76 -1.09 -2.17
C SER A 156 16.83 -2.30 -2.33
N SER A 157 16.79 -2.94 -3.51
CA SER A 157 15.90 -4.08 -3.78
C SER A 157 16.00 -5.20 -2.75
N ILE A 158 17.22 -5.52 -2.32
CA ILE A 158 17.46 -6.60 -1.33
C ILE A 158 16.82 -6.32 0.04
N TRP A 159 16.59 -5.05 0.37
CA TRP A 159 15.99 -4.64 1.64
C TRP A 159 14.47 -4.51 1.59
N MET A 160 13.87 -4.60 0.40
CA MET A 160 12.42 -4.42 0.22
C MET A 160 11.59 -5.43 1.03
N PRO A 161 11.96 -6.73 1.11
CA PRO A 161 11.25 -7.69 1.96
C PRO A 161 11.23 -7.28 3.44
N LEU A 162 12.35 -6.80 3.97
CA LEU A 162 12.44 -6.37 5.37
C LEU A 162 11.45 -5.23 5.68
N PHE A 163 11.40 -4.22 4.81
CA PHE A 163 10.44 -3.12 4.97
C PHE A 163 8.99 -3.57 4.78
N PHE A 164 8.74 -4.51 3.86
CA PHE A 164 7.42 -5.08 3.67
C PHE A 164 6.94 -5.81 4.93
N PHE A 165 7.76 -6.71 5.49
CA PHE A 165 7.42 -7.41 6.74
C PHE A 165 7.30 -6.46 7.92
N GLY A 166 8.13 -5.42 7.99
CA GLY A 166 7.98 -4.34 8.96
C GLY A 166 6.62 -3.66 8.86
N GLY A 167 6.17 -3.32 7.65
CA GLY A 167 4.85 -2.76 7.39
C GLY A 167 3.71 -3.70 7.80
N GLN A 168 3.79 -4.97 7.42
CA GLN A 168 2.81 -6.00 7.80
C GLN A 168 2.76 -6.21 9.32
N THR A 169 3.91 -6.18 9.97
CA THR A 169 3.99 -6.28 11.45
C THR A 169 3.31 -5.07 12.11
N ILE A 170 3.49 -3.86 11.59
CA ILE A 170 2.79 -2.67 12.10
C ILE A 170 1.28 -2.83 11.97
N ILE A 171 0.79 -3.36 10.84
CA ILE A 171 -0.65 -3.62 10.63
C ILE A 171 -1.14 -4.70 11.62
N LEU A 172 -0.40 -5.79 11.81
CA LEU A 172 -0.72 -6.82 12.82
C LEU A 172 -0.81 -6.22 14.23
N LEU A 173 0.18 -5.41 14.61
CA LEU A 173 0.20 -4.74 15.93
C LEU A 173 -0.98 -3.78 16.09
N ASN A 174 -1.37 -3.10 15.02
CA ASN A 174 -2.58 -2.25 15.00
C ASN A 174 -3.84 -3.09 15.24
N GLU A 175 -4.01 -4.23 14.58
CA GLU A 175 -5.16 -5.11 14.80
C GLU A 175 -5.19 -5.64 16.25
N LEU A 176 -4.03 -6.07 16.78
CA LEU A 176 -3.92 -6.48 18.20
C LEU A 176 -4.26 -5.35 19.16
N PHE A 177 -3.86 -4.11 18.85
CA PHE A 177 -4.21 -2.93 19.63
C PHE A 177 -5.72 -2.67 19.62
N LEU A 178 -6.37 -2.70 18.44
CA LEU A 178 -7.81 -2.48 18.31
C LEU A 178 -8.62 -3.49 19.14
N VAL A 179 -8.16 -4.73 19.16
CA VAL A 179 -8.72 -5.79 20.00
C VAL A 179 -8.51 -5.49 21.49
N ALA A 180 -7.29 -5.15 21.89
CA ALA A 180 -6.93 -4.90 23.29
C ALA A 180 -7.70 -3.73 23.90
N VAL A 181 -8.11 -2.73 23.08
CA VAL A 181 -8.91 -1.59 23.52
C VAL A 181 -10.43 -1.82 23.38
N GLY A 182 -10.84 -3.02 22.94
CA GLY A 182 -12.26 -3.39 22.82
C GLY A 182 -13.01 -2.78 21.62
N LEU A 183 -12.29 -2.21 20.64
CA LEU A 183 -12.91 -1.68 19.42
C LEU A 183 -13.25 -2.79 18.41
N VAL A 184 -12.64 -3.95 18.53
CA VAL A 184 -12.87 -5.12 17.68
C VAL A 184 -13.13 -6.32 18.57
N GLU A 185 -14.34 -6.85 18.53
CA GLU A 185 -14.68 -8.12 19.16
C GLU A 185 -14.20 -9.28 18.28
N HIS A 186 -13.60 -10.28 18.90
CA HIS A 186 -13.11 -11.46 18.19
C HIS A 186 -12.96 -12.67 19.10
N THR A 187 -12.97 -13.86 18.49
CA THR A 187 -12.46 -15.08 19.09
C THR A 187 -11.08 -15.40 18.47
N THR A 188 -10.31 -16.28 19.10
CA THR A 188 -9.03 -16.71 18.54
C THR A 188 -9.20 -17.30 17.13
N GLU A 189 -10.29 -18.05 16.91
CA GLU A 189 -10.63 -18.63 15.61
C GLU A 189 -10.89 -17.55 14.55
N THR A 190 -11.75 -16.57 14.87
CA THR A 190 -12.06 -15.50 13.91
C THR A 190 -10.86 -14.59 13.65
N PHE A 191 -10.01 -14.34 14.65
CA PHE A 191 -8.83 -13.51 14.48
C PHE A 191 -7.80 -14.13 13.54
N LEU A 192 -7.66 -15.45 13.54
CA LEU A 192 -6.75 -16.18 12.65
C LEU A 192 -7.37 -16.50 11.28
N SER A 193 -8.64 -16.16 11.07
CA SER A 193 -9.31 -16.35 9.79
C SER A 193 -8.83 -15.35 8.74
N GLY A 194 -8.52 -15.84 7.54
CA GLY A 194 -8.14 -15.00 6.39
C GLY A 194 -9.24 -14.01 5.96
N ASP A 195 -10.49 -14.27 6.32
CA ASP A 195 -11.63 -13.41 5.95
C ASP A 195 -11.95 -12.35 7.01
N PHE A 196 -11.38 -12.47 8.21
CA PHE A 196 -11.63 -11.53 9.29
C PHE A 196 -10.69 -10.32 9.19
N ARG A 197 -11.24 -9.12 8.93
CA ARG A 197 -10.50 -7.83 8.90
C ARG A 197 -9.12 -7.88 8.23
N ASN A 198 -8.97 -8.68 7.20
CA ASN A 198 -7.69 -9.02 6.61
C ASN A 198 -7.39 -8.21 5.33
N ALA A 199 -7.60 -6.89 5.37
CA ALA A 199 -7.43 -6.00 4.22
C ALA A 199 -5.97 -5.92 3.71
N ALA A 200 -4.99 -6.42 4.47
CA ALA A 200 -3.57 -6.43 4.10
C ALA A 200 -2.99 -7.84 3.94
N PHE A 201 -3.83 -8.86 3.92
CA PHE A 201 -3.39 -10.28 3.83
C PHE A 201 -2.46 -10.73 4.97
N VAL A 202 -2.58 -10.11 6.15
CA VAL A 202 -1.77 -10.44 7.32
C VAL A 202 -2.02 -11.87 7.77
N PHE A 203 -3.30 -12.31 7.74
CA PHE A 203 -3.77 -13.61 8.24
C PHE A 203 -4.04 -14.64 7.13
N GLY A 204 -3.46 -14.46 5.96
CA GLY A 204 -3.68 -15.33 4.81
C GLY A 204 -4.43 -14.64 3.67
N PRO A 205 -4.79 -15.37 2.60
CA PRO A 205 -5.60 -14.85 1.52
C PRO A 205 -7.05 -14.69 2.00
N ASN A 206 -7.68 -13.58 1.65
CA ASN A 206 -9.12 -13.48 1.78
C ASN A 206 -9.83 -14.18 0.60
N THR A 207 -11.13 -14.40 0.72
CA THR A 207 -11.93 -15.14 -0.27
C THR A 207 -11.85 -14.53 -1.68
N GLU A 208 -11.81 -13.20 -1.78
CA GLU A 208 -11.76 -12.50 -3.08
C GLU A 208 -10.47 -12.76 -3.87
N PHE A 209 -9.34 -12.94 -3.17
CA PHE A 209 -8.02 -13.12 -3.77
C PHE A 209 -7.48 -14.54 -3.70
N LYS A 210 -8.28 -15.50 -3.22
CA LYS A 210 -7.86 -16.88 -3.05
C LYS A 210 -7.28 -17.48 -4.33
N HIS A 211 -7.93 -17.27 -5.47
CA HIS A 211 -7.46 -17.82 -6.75
C HIS A 211 -6.09 -17.26 -7.17
N LEU A 212 -5.78 -16.01 -6.82
CA LEU A 212 -4.46 -15.44 -7.09
C LEU A 212 -3.40 -16.10 -6.20
N VAL A 213 -3.71 -16.33 -4.94
CA VAL A 213 -2.81 -17.00 -4.00
C VAL A 213 -2.65 -18.46 -4.32
N ASP A 214 -3.71 -19.14 -4.74
CA ASP A 214 -3.65 -20.56 -5.16
C ASP A 214 -2.64 -20.76 -6.30
N SER A 215 -2.50 -19.79 -7.20
CA SER A 215 -1.52 -19.84 -8.30
C SER A 215 -0.05 -19.76 -7.84
N VAL A 216 0.21 -19.25 -6.64
CA VAL A 216 1.55 -19.15 -6.02
C VAL A 216 1.69 -19.99 -4.75
N SER A 217 0.68 -20.80 -4.42
CA SER A 217 0.62 -21.61 -3.19
C SER A 217 1.79 -22.60 -3.06
N PHE A 218 2.33 -23.08 -4.20
CA PHE A 218 3.51 -23.94 -4.23
C PHE A 218 4.78 -23.31 -3.62
N LEU A 219 4.78 -21.99 -3.44
CA LEU A 219 5.86 -21.24 -2.79
C LEU A 219 5.63 -21.03 -1.29
N ILE A 220 4.47 -21.42 -0.78
CA ILE A 220 4.13 -21.27 0.63
C ILE A 220 4.43 -22.59 1.33
N PRO A 221 5.45 -22.67 2.21
CA PRO A 221 5.74 -23.88 2.94
C PRO A 221 4.55 -24.32 3.80
N ASP A 222 4.23 -25.63 3.79
CA ASP A 222 3.10 -26.20 4.54
C ASP A 222 3.14 -25.84 6.02
N ILE A 223 4.33 -25.72 6.60
CA ILE A 223 4.50 -25.33 8.01
C ILE A 223 3.83 -23.97 8.32
N PHE A 224 3.73 -23.06 7.36
CA PHE A 224 3.12 -21.75 7.55
C PHE A 224 1.60 -21.73 7.32
N THR A 225 1.02 -22.89 7.03
CA THR A 225 -0.43 -23.04 6.82
C THR A 225 -1.03 -24.07 7.77
N LYS A 226 -0.29 -24.51 8.79
CA LYS A 226 -0.70 -25.55 9.74
C LYS A 226 -0.76 -25.03 11.17
N ASN A 227 -1.72 -25.53 11.94
CA ASN A 227 -1.80 -25.30 13.38
C ASN A 227 -0.78 -26.18 14.14
N ILE A 228 0.51 -25.93 13.93
CA ILE A 228 1.58 -26.73 14.56
C ILE A 228 1.67 -26.51 16.08
N PHE A 229 1.08 -25.43 16.60
CA PHE A 229 1.07 -25.15 18.05
C PHE A 229 -0.06 -25.89 18.78
N GLY A 230 -0.96 -26.57 18.05
CA GLY A 230 -2.08 -27.29 18.64
C GLY A 230 -3.05 -26.36 19.39
N ILE A 231 -3.28 -25.14 18.87
CA ILE A 231 -4.23 -24.21 19.48
C ILE A 231 -5.62 -24.85 19.45
N GLU A 232 -6.17 -25.08 20.64
CA GLU A 232 -7.44 -25.77 20.81
C GLU A 232 -8.58 -24.94 20.19
N GLY A 233 -9.52 -25.61 19.50
CA GLY A 233 -10.64 -24.98 18.82
C GLY A 233 -10.30 -24.28 17.51
N VAL A 234 -9.02 -24.25 17.09
CA VAL A 234 -8.57 -23.62 15.85
C VAL A 234 -8.09 -24.71 14.88
N GLY A 235 -8.62 -24.69 13.66
CA GLY A 235 -8.14 -25.53 12.56
C GLY A 235 -6.78 -25.10 12.03
N ASP A 236 -6.41 -25.56 10.84
CA ASP A 236 -5.23 -25.05 10.13
C ASP A 236 -5.43 -23.59 9.74
N PHE A 237 -4.39 -22.76 9.89
CA PHE A 237 -4.42 -21.33 9.61
C PHE A 237 -3.09 -20.85 9.02
N TYR A 238 -3.14 -19.73 8.30
CA TYR A 238 -1.94 -19.05 7.82
C TYR A 238 -1.24 -18.31 8.97
N TRP A 239 0.05 -18.53 9.13
CA TRP A 239 0.82 -17.83 10.16
C TRP A 239 0.87 -16.32 9.86
N PRO A 240 0.35 -15.48 10.75
CA PRO A 240 0.26 -14.06 10.48
C PRO A 240 1.59 -13.47 10.00
N VAL A 241 1.55 -12.72 8.92
CA VAL A 241 2.70 -12.08 8.26
C VAL A 241 3.67 -13.07 7.61
N ILE A 242 4.04 -14.17 8.30
CA ILE A 242 5.14 -15.08 7.90
C ILE A 242 4.76 -15.96 6.71
N TRP A 243 3.49 -16.24 6.49
CA TRP A 243 3.04 -17.07 5.37
C TRP A 243 3.51 -16.57 4.00
N LEU A 244 3.75 -15.25 3.87
CA LEU A 244 4.27 -14.62 2.66
C LEU A 244 5.81 -14.64 2.56
N LEU A 245 6.53 -15.26 3.51
CA LEU A 245 7.99 -15.16 3.60
C LEU A 245 8.68 -15.51 2.28
N VAL A 246 8.39 -16.70 1.74
CA VAL A 246 9.07 -17.17 0.53
C VAL A 246 8.70 -16.33 -0.70
N PRO A 247 7.41 -16.13 -1.05
CA PRO A 247 7.06 -15.32 -2.21
C PRO A 247 7.58 -13.88 -2.11
N VAL A 248 7.54 -13.25 -0.94
CA VAL A 248 8.01 -11.87 -0.79
C VAL A 248 9.53 -11.77 -0.91
N VAL A 249 10.29 -12.68 -0.29
CA VAL A 249 11.75 -12.67 -0.39
C VAL A 249 12.23 -12.91 -1.82
N LEU A 250 11.50 -13.73 -2.59
CA LEU A 250 11.87 -14.02 -3.98
C LEU A 250 11.43 -12.91 -4.95
N PHE A 251 10.17 -12.49 -4.88
CA PHE A 251 9.60 -11.63 -5.93
C PHE A 251 9.70 -10.14 -5.62
N PHE A 252 9.68 -9.72 -4.37
CA PHE A 252 9.64 -8.29 -4.06
C PHE A 252 10.94 -7.55 -4.43
N PRO A 253 12.15 -8.13 -4.18
CA PRO A 253 13.39 -7.57 -4.68
C PRO A 253 13.43 -7.48 -6.21
N LEU A 254 13.02 -8.56 -6.89
CA LEU A 254 12.98 -8.61 -8.35
C LEU A 254 12.01 -7.57 -8.91
N PHE A 255 10.84 -7.46 -8.34
CA PHE A 255 9.82 -6.50 -8.74
C PHE A 255 10.29 -5.04 -8.57
N TYR A 256 10.88 -4.71 -7.40
CA TYR A 256 11.46 -3.38 -7.18
C TYR A 256 12.59 -3.10 -8.18
N PHE A 257 13.48 -4.06 -8.40
CA PHE A 257 14.55 -3.94 -9.37
C PHE A 257 14.02 -3.64 -10.78
N LEU A 258 13.05 -4.41 -11.26
CA LEU A 258 12.47 -4.25 -12.60
C LEU A 258 11.76 -2.89 -12.77
N ILE A 259 10.97 -2.46 -11.78
CA ILE A 259 10.30 -1.14 -11.84
C ILE A 259 11.30 0.01 -11.84
N THR A 260 12.40 -0.12 -11.10
CA THR A 260 13.40 0.96 -11.00
C THR A 260 14.44 0.93 -12.11
N LEU A 261 14.56 -0.17 -12.85
CA LEU A 261 15.57 -0.38 -13.90
C LEU A 261 15.61 0.75 -14.94
N PRO A 262 14.49 1.29 -15.47
CA PRO A 262 14.54 2.39 -16.44
C PRO A 262 15.23 3.65 -15.90
N PHE A 263 15.22 3.86 -14.59
CA PHE A 263 15.81 5.03 -13.93
C PHE A 263 17.22 4.80 -13.39
N THR A 264 17.64 3.53 -13.30
CA THR A 264 18.92 3.11 -12.69
C THR A 264 19.82 2.32 -13.66
N TYR A 265 19.44 2.22 -14.93
CA TYR A 265 20.16 1.40 -15.92
C TYR A 265 21.66 1.73 -16.02
N SER A 266 22.02 3.01 -16.03
CA SER A 266 23.44 3.44 -16.05
C SER A 266 24.20 2.95 -14.81
N ASP A 267 23.57 3.04 -13.63
CA ASP A 267 24.18 2.65 -12.37
C ASP A 267 24.38 1.12 -12.30
N VAL A 268 23.42 0.36 -12.83
CA VAL A 268 23.50 -1.11 -12.96
C VAL A 268 24.62 -1.50 -13.90
N LYS A 269 24.71 -0.85 -15.08
CA LYS A 269 25.78 -1.11 -16.05
C LYS A 269 27.17 -0.86 -15.45
N GLU A 270 27.35 0.26 -14.78
CA GLU A 270 28.61 0.60 -14.10
C GLU A 270 28.96 -0.44 -13.02
N PHE A 271 27.98 -0.84 -12.21
CA PHE A 271 28.15 -1.88 -11.19
C PHE A 271 28.65 -3.20 -11.78
N VAL A 272 28.03 -3.68 -12.87
CA VAL A 272 28.41 -4.92 -13.54
C VAL A 272 29.82 -4.84 -14.12
N VAL A 273 30.20 -3.69 -14.73
CA VAL A 273 31.57 -3.48 -15.27
C VAL A 273 32.59 -3.52 -14.14
N ASN A 274 32.30 -2.92 -13.00
CA ASN A 274 33.22 -2.89 -11.87
C ASN A 274 33.40 -4.26 -11.19
N ILE A 275 32.38 -5.14 -11.21
CA ILE A 275 32.53 -6.53 -10.76
C ILE A 275 33.44 -7.32 -11.70
N LYS A 276 33.32 -7.14 -13.02
CA LYS A 276 34.14 -7.87 -14.00
C LYS A 276 35.62 -7.47 -14.00
N LYS A 277 35.95 -6.35 -13.37
CA LYS A 277 37.35 -5.87 -13.25
C LYS A 277 38.06 -6.34 -11.98
N LYS A 278 37.33 -6.93 -11.05
CA LYS A 278 37.86 -7.56 -9.83
C LYS A 278 38.07 -9.04 -10.03
#